data_497fe0ea1f4c2f81c82312ae8cf63caa
#
_entry.id   497fe0ea1f4c2f81c82312ae8cf63caa
#
_cell.length_a   1.000
_cell.length_b   1.000
_cell.length_c   1.000
_cell.angle_alpha   90.00
_cell.angle_beta   90.00
_cell.angle_gamma   90.00
#
_symmetry.space_group_name_H-M   'P 1'
#
loop_
_entity.id
_entity.type
_entity.pdbx_description
1 polymer ?
#
loop_
_entity_poly.entity_id
_entity_poly.type
_entity_poly.pdbx_seq_one_letter_code
_entity_poly.pdbx_strand_id
1 'polypeptide(L)'
;MQKITQMKLARYLFTAVLALLFVSCSKGRSSNEPKPNNGEQTTSSKQAEEEIVLGQREVTLQVGETSKVTLRGAKNARVETSNSNLVEATLIEQETAVSLKGLQAGEGTVRVFSSNRYAELRVVVKANEANPNNSSNGKDIVGDKVSPDNYELSVDGLTLIKWKNTSTQNLDMNRDSQLRKITSIGDDAFSDCRNLKNVHIASSVTRIGEGAFRECRGLENIHIPNSVTSIEGSAFSDCSSLTSVNIPSSITSIEKRTFYGCSSLTSVNIPSSVTSIEEHAFFSCLNLTSINIPSSVRSIGQSTFGYCSSLTSISIPSSVTSIGDNIFQGCSSLTSVNIPSSITSIGSSTFYECRRLTSVSIPSSVTKIGYDVFEGCNRLTSVVFKGNNPPTLAGSASGVFKDTPSRLKLTVPKGAKNAYIKAGYPEDKLIEQ
;
A
#
# COMPACT_ATOMS: atom_id res chain seq x y z
N MET A 1 24.55 -4.34 -22.15
CA MET A 1 25.05 -4.26 -20.76
C MET A 1 25.83 -2.96 -20.49
N GLN A 2 25.35 -1.79 -20.91
CA GLN A 2 26.09 -0.50 -20.73
C GLN A 2 25.19 0.73 -20.79
N LYS A 3 24.01 0.72 -20.14
CA LYS A 3 23.13 1.89 -20.02
C LYS A 3 22.40 2.03 -18.67
N ILE A 4 22.89 1.38 -17.63
CA ILE A 4 22.29 1.45 -16.26
C ILE A 4 23.15 2.26 -15.27
N THR A 5 24.22 2.93 -15.72
CA THR A 5 25.21 3.53 -14.82
C THR A 5 25.12 5.06 -14.68
N GLN A 6 24.10 5.73 -15.18
CA GLN A 6 24.05 7.20 -15.19
C GLN A 6 22.82 7.83 -14.51
N MET A 7 22.25 7.21 -13.47
CA MET A 7 21.23 7.89 -12.67
C MET A 7 21.46 7.68 -11.16
N LYS A 8 22.65 8.08 -10.68
CA LYS A 8 22.93 8.24 -9.26
C LYS A 8 23.60 9.57 -9.07
N LEU A 9 22.86 10.58 -8.69
CA LEU A 9 23.24 11.68 -7.77
C LEU A 9 22.10 12.70 -7.73
N ALA A 10 21.26 12.61 -6.75
CA ALA A 10 20.60 13.74 -6.07
C ALA A 10 19.45 13.21 -5.20
N ARG A 11 19.69 13.08 -3.93
CA ARG A 11 18.76 13.31 -2.82
C ARG A 11 19.30 12.68 -1.53
N TYR A 12 20.19 13.42 -0.90
CA TYR A 12 20.39 13.32 0.55
C TYR A 12 19.77 14.58 1.15
N LEU A 13 18.81 14.41 2.03
CA LEU A 13 18.64 15.12 3.31
C LEU A 13 17.19 15.00 3.81
N PHE A 14 17.08 14.76 5.07
CA PHE A 14 15.91 14.70 5.97
C PHE A 14 15.27 13.31 6.15
N THR A 15 15.68 12.67 7.24
CA THR A 15 14.78 12.09 8.25
C THR A 15 15.59 11.63 9.46
N ALA A 16 15.28 12.16 10.59
CA ALA A 16 15.58 11.54 11.87
C ALA A 16 14.37 11.68 12.80
N VAL A 17 14.10 10.58 13.55
CA VAL A 17 13.41 10.54 14.85
C VAL A 17 11.88 10.42 14.79
N LEU A 18 11.23 9.38 15.28
CA LEU A 18 11.06 8.92 16.65
C LEU A 18 10.25 7.63 16.73
N ALA A 19 10.74 6.68 17.47
CA ALA A 19 9.97 5.55 18.02
C ALA A 19 9.99 5.66 19.53
N LEU A 20 8.93 5.19 20.20
CA LEU A 20 8.79 4.73 21.58
C LEU A 20 7.48 5.30 22.21
N LEU A 21 6.64 4.61 22.92
CA LEU A 21 6.49 3.33 23.59
C LEU A 21 5.03 3.19 24.03
N PHE A 22 4.45 2.02 23.92
CA PHE A 22 3.20 1.64 24.56
C PHE A 22 3.46 0.93 25.85
N VAL A 23 2.72 1.23 26.91
CA VAL A 23 2.36 0.26 27.94
C VAL A 23 0.89 0.41 28.33
N SER A 24 0.19 -0.67 28.18
CA SER A 24 -1.17 -0.97 28.62
C SER A 24 -1.18 -1.33 30.10
N CYS A 25 -2.21 -0.98 30.84
CA CYS A 25 -2.78 -1.91 31.83
C CYS A 25 -4.22 -1.61 32.16
N SER A 26 -5.00 -2.66 32.21
CA SER A 26 -6.41 -2.75 32.49
C SER A 26 -6.69 -3.25 33.93
N LYS A 27 -7.92 -2.98 34.39
CA LYS A 27 -8.77 -3.67 35.37
C LYS A 27 -8.73 -3.28 36.84
N GLY A 28 -9.94 -3.06 37.36
CA GLY A 28 -10.37 -3.49 38.67
C GLY A 28 -11.48 -2.66 39.32
N ARG A 29 -12.67 -3.19 39.34
CA ARG A 29 -13.84 -2.77 40.13
C ARG A 29 -13.56 -2.88 41.63
N SER A 30 -14.06 -1.97 42.45
CA SER A 30 -14.99 -2.27 43.53
C SER A 30 -15.34 -1.04 44.39
N SER A 31 -16.59 -0.98 44.75
CA SER A 31 -17.36 -0.13 45.62
C SER A 31 -16.78 0.14 47.00
N ASN A 32 -16.94 1.34 47.53
CA ASN A 32 -17.62 1.66 48.82
C ASN A 32 -17.33 3.12 49.23
N GLU A 33 -18.42 3.85 49.42
CA GLU A 33 -18.42 5.12 50.20
C GLU A 33 -18.26 4.85 51.70
N PRO A 34 -17.78 5.83 52.52
CA PRO A 34 -18.65 6.82 53.10
C PRO A 34 -18.05 8.26 53.28
N LYS A 35 -18.91 9.24 53.37
CA LYS A 35 -18.70 10.64 53.77
C LYS A 35 -18.59 10.82 55.26
N PRO A 36 -18.41 12.08 55.80
CA PRO A 36 -17.57 13.23 55.47
C PRO A 36 -16.72 13.73 56.63
N ASN A 37 -15.73 14.60 56.43
CA ASN A 37 -15.49 15.70 57.38
C ASN A 37 -14.64 16.85 56.83
N ASN A 38 -14.90 18.02 57.38
CA ASN A 38 -14.51 19.38 57.07
C ASN A 38 -13.01 19.73 57.12
N GLY A 39 -12.65 20.71 56.30
CA GLY A 39 -11.73 21.78 56.66
C GLY A 39 -10.42 21.83 55.90
N GLU A 40 -10.33 22.69 54.94
CA GLU A 40 -9.38 23.80 54.82
C GLU A 40 -9.32 24.29 53.37
N GLN A 41 -9.58 25.57 53.20
CA GLN A 41 -9.43 26.30 51.95
C GLN A 41 -7.94 26.43 51.59
N THR A 42 -7.55 25.79 50.49
CA THR A 42 -6.43 26.25 49.67
C THR A 42 -6.96 26.54 48.28
N THR A 43 -6.97 27.79 47.91
CA THR A 43 -7.28 28.33 46.62
C THR A 43 -6.26 27.81 45.59
N SER A 44 -6.54 26.66 45.00
CA SER A 44 -5.89 26.21 43.76
C SER A 44 -6.74 26.71 42.61
N SER A 45 -6.28 27.74 41.92
CA SER A 45 -6.85 28.18 40.66
C SER A 45 -6.85 27.00 39.66
N LYS A 46 -8.00 26.31 39.53
CA LYS A 46 -8.26 25.46 38.37
C LYS A 46 -8.26 26.38 37.13
N GLN A 47 -7.14 26.45 36.43
CA GLN A 47 -7.17 26.90 35.04
C GLN A 47 -8.20 26.05 34.34
N ALA A 48 -9.29 26.67 33.89
CA ALA A 48 -10.24 26.06 33.00
C ALA A 48 -9.44 25.64 31.76
N GLU A 49 -9.30 24.31 31.56
CA GLU A 49 -8.68 23.78 30.37
C GLU A 49 -9.59 24.18 29.19
N GLU A 50 -9.07 24.98 28.27
CA GLU A 50 -9.79 25.46 27.09
C GLU A 50 -10.22 24.29 26.23
N GLU A 51 -11.48 24.31 25.79
CA GLU A 51 -12.02 23.32 24.86
C GLU A 51 -11.35 23.49 23.49
N ILE A 52 -11.05 22.35 22.79
CA ILE A 52 -10.56 22.39 21.43
C ILE A 52 -11.71 22.80 20.51
N VAL A 53 -11.59 23.94 19.85
CA VAL A 53 -12.60 24.48 18.94
C VAL A 53 -12.05 24.49 17.52
N LEU A 54 -12.73 23.80 16.61
CA LEU A 54 -12.51 23.87 15.17
C LEU A 54 -13.39 24.97 14.56
N GLY A 55 -12.81 25.76 13.65
CA GLY A 55 -13.53 26.83 12.95
C GLY A 55 -14.68 26.31 12.09
N GLN A 56 -14.65 25.04 11.74
CA GLN A 56 -15.73 24.31 11.06
C GLN A 56 -15.68 22.83 11.43
N ARG A 57 -16.81 22.13 11.34
CA ARG A 57 -16.92 20.70 11.68
C ARG A 57 -16.99 19.79 10.47
N GLU A 58 -17.14 20.36 9.29
CA GLU A 58 -17.14 19.65 8.02
C GLU A 58 -16.39 20.47 6.97
N VAL A 59 -15.60 19.82 6.14
CA VAL A 59 -14.88 20.40 5.00
C VAL A 59 -15.14 19.55 3.78
N THR A 60 -15.55 20.19 2.68
CA THR A 60 -15.59 19.57 1.37
C THR A 60 -14.41 20.07 0.54
N LEU A 61 -13.65 19.17 -0.05
CA LEU A 61 -12.49 19.43 -0.91
C LEU A 61 -12.68 18.73 -2.25
N GLN A 62 -12.03 19.24 -3.28
CA GLN A 62 -11.75 18.48 -4.51
C GLN A 62 -10.45 17.70 -4.34
N VAL A 63 -10.25 16.64 -5.13
CA VAL A 63 -8.94 15.96 -5.19
C VAL A 63 -7.87 16.97 -5.63
N GLY A 64 -6.79 17.06 -4.86
CA GLY A 64 -5.71 18.04 -5.08
C GLY A 64 -5.94 19.41 -4.43
N GLU A 65 -7.17 19.73 -3.99
CA GLU A 65 -7.50 20.98 -3.32
C GLU A 65 -6.95 21.01 -1.89
N THR A 66 -6.53 22.19 -1.45
CA THR A 66 -6.08 22.43 -0.09
C THR A 66 -6.99 23.43 0.61
N SER A 67 -7.41 23.14 1.84
CA SER A 67 -8.19 24.03 2.69
C SER A 67 -7.55 24.16 4.06
N LYS A 68 -7.87 25.25 4.75
CA LYS A 68 -7.37 25.57 6.07
C LYS A 68 -8.51 25.67 7.06
N VAL A 69 -8.42 24.96 8.17
CA VAL A 69 -9.38 25.00 9.28
C VAL A 69 -8.70 25.62 10.50
N THR A 70 -9.27 26.69 11.01
CA THR A 70 -8.74 27.35 12.21
C THR A 70 -8.94 26.46 13.44
N LEU A 71 -7.99 26.55 14.38
CA LEU A 71 -7.95 25.76 15.60
C LEU A 71 -7.74 26.69 16.80
N ARG A 72 -8.50 26.50 17.86
CA ARG A 72 -8.36 27.25 19.14
C ARG A 72 -8.36 26.27 20.31
N GLY A 73 -7.71 26.64 21.41
CA GLY A 73 -7.71 25.85 22.65
C GLY A 73 -6.85 24.59 22.60
N ALA A 74 -6.05 24.37 21.55
CA ALA A 74 -5.12 23.25 21.47
C ALA A 74 -3.68 23.71 21.78
N LYS A 75 -3.00 23.00 22.68
CA LYS A 75 -1.58 23.15 22.97
C LYS A 75 -0.87 21.82 22.79
N ASN A 76 0.31 21.84 22.16
CA ASN A 76 1.02 20.60 21.79
C ASN A 76 0.10 19.64 21.03
N ALA A 77 -0.59 20.18 20.02
CA ALA A 77 -1.58 19.45 19.26
C ALA A 77 -0.91 18.40 18.35
N ARG A 78 -1.63 17.31 18.10
CA ARG A 78 -1.33 16.34 17.02
C ARG A 78 -2.57 16.10 16.20
N VAL A 79 -2.38 15.75 14.94
CA VAL A 79 -3.48 15.47 14.02
C VAL A 79 -3.39 14.03 13.53
N GLU A 80 -4.53 13.37 13.47
CA GLU A 80 -4.66 12.01 12.91
C GLU A 80 -5.82 11.98 11.91
N THR A 81 -5.66 11.21 10.85
CA THR A 81 -6.70 11.00 9.86
C THR A 81 -7.24 9.58 9.95
N SER A 82 -8.55 9.40 9.81
CA SER A 82 -9.15 8.06 9.73
C SER A 82 -8.74 7.31 8.47
N ASN A 83 -8.33 8.05 7.43
CA ASN A 83 -7.83 7.52 6.16
C ASN A 83 -6.80 8.48 5.57
N SER A 84 -5.51 8.15 5.71
CA SER A 84 -4.39 8.95 5.19
C SER A 84 -4.31 8.98 3.65
N ASN A 85 -5.01 8.08 2.97
CA ASN A 85 -5.09 8.10 1.50
C ASN A 85 -6.19 9.05 1.01
N LEU A 86 -7.15 9.38 1.86
CA LEU A 86 -8.25 10.29 1.54
C LEU A 86 -7.83 11.74 1.66
N VAL A 87 -7.18 12.08 2.76
CA VAL A 87 -6.80 13.44 3.11
C VAL A 87 -5.47 13.47 3.85
N GLU A 88 -4.58 14.34 3.38
CA GLU A 88 -3.40 14.75 4.13
C GLU A 88 -3.77 15.89 5.07
N ALA A 89 -3.48 15.75 6.36
CA ALA A 89 -3.78 16.77 7.37
C ALA A 89 -2.51 17.10 8.14
N THR A 90 -2.16 18.39 8.21
CA THR A 90 -0.97 18.89 8.92
C THR A 90 -1.30 20.10 9.76
N LEU A 91 -0.69 20.20 10.96
CA LEU A 91 -0.77 21.41 11.78
C LEU A 91 0.12 22.51 11.18
N ILE A 92 -0.43 23.69 11.10
CA ILE A 92 0.25 24.89 10.57
C ILE A 92 0.08 26.08 11.53
N GLU A 93 0.84 27.14 11.28
CA GLU A 93 0.74 28.41 12.02
C GLU A 93 0.85 28.23 13.54
N GLN A 94 1.90 27.55 14.00
CA GLN A 94 2.14 27.29 15.42
C GLN A 94 0.93 26.62 16.12
N GLU A 95 0.32 25.65 15.43
CA GLU A 95 -0.82 24.86 15.92
C GLU A 95 -2.14 25.64 16.04
N THR A 96 -2.28 26.77 15.35
CA THR A 96 -3.55 27.53 15.31
C THR A 96 -4.43 27.18 14.12
N ALA A 97 -3.97 26.30 13.24
CA ALA A 97 -4.76 25.79 12.11
C ALA A 97 -4.33 24.39 11.66
N VAL A 98 -5.25 23.71 10.99
CA VAL A 98 -5.03 22.45 10.29
C VAL A 98 -5.12 22.72 8.80
N SER A 99 -4.07 22.37 8.06
CA SER A 99 -4.09 22.32 6.59
C SER A 99 -4.57 20.94 6.16
N LEU A 100 -5.54 20.88 5.27
CA LEU A 100 -6.14 19.68 4.71
C LEU A 100 -5.91 19.69 3.20
N LYS A 101 -5.43 18.57 2.64
CA LYS A 101 -5.32 18.38 1.20
C LYS A 101 -6.07 17.12 0.80
N GLY A 102 -7.06 17.25 -0.09
CA GLY A 102 -7.78 16.12 -0.64
C GLY A 102 -6.88 15.29 -1.54
N LEU A 103 -6.71 14.00 -1.26
CA LEU A 103 -5.85 13.08 -2.02
C LEU A 103 -6.67 12.17 -2.92
N GLN A 104 -7.83 11.71 -2.43
CA GLN A 104 -8.71 10.76 -3.11
C GLN A 104 -10.16 11.07 -2.76
N ALA A 105 -11.09 10.83 -3.70
CA ALA A 105 -12.51 11.02 -3.45
C ALA A 105 -13.04 10.02 -2.39
N GLY A 106 -13.88 10.50 -1.49
CA GLY A 106 -14.45 9.71 -0.40
C GLY A 106 -14.78 10.54 0.83
N GLU A 107 -15.11 9.89 1.92
CA GLU A 107 -15.43 10.53 3.19
C GLU A 107 -14.58 9.95 4.32
N GLY A 108 -14.18 10.79 5.25
CA GLY A 108 -13.39 10.40 6.40
C GLY A 108 -13.41 11.46 7.50
N THR A 109 -12.65 11.21 8.55
CA THR A 109 -12.54 12.13 9.68
C THR A 109 -11.09 12.48 9.95
N VAL A 110 -10.87 13.73 10.39
CA VAL A 110 -9.60 14.22 10.91
C VAL A 110 -9.82 14.56 12.38
N ARG A 111 -8.98 14.01 13.24
CA ARG A 111 -9.00 14.26 14.69
C ARG A 111 -7.80 15.12 15.09
N VAL A 112 -8.09 16.17 15.82
CA VAL A 112 -7.07 17.02 16.42
C VAL A 112 -7.05 16.75 17.91
N PHE A 113 -5.92 16.25 18.42
CA PHE A 113 -5.72 15.93 19.83
C PHE A 113 -4.93 17.02 20.53
N SER A 114 -5.28 17.29 21.76
CA SER A 114 -4.50 18.11 22.69
C SER A 114 -4.67 17.50 24.08
N SER A 115 -3.56 17.03 24.68
CA SER A 115 -3.60 16.24 25.92
C SER A 115 -4.51 15.02 25.80
N ASN A 116 -5.53 14.87 26.66
CA ASN A 116 -6.47 13.75 26.68
C ASN A 116 -7.79 14.04 25.96
N ARG A 117 -7.87 15.13 25.18
CA ARG A 117 -9.06 15.56 24.46
C ARG A 117 -8.82 15.52 22.96
N TYR A 118 -9.89 15.44 22.20
CA TYR A 118 -9.84 15.62 20.75
C TYR A 118 -11.08 16.33 20.23
N ALA A 119 -10.91 17.02 19.10
CA ALA A 119 -12.01 17.50 18.26
C ALA A 119 -11.99 16.77 16.93
N GLU A 120 -13.16 16.48 16.39
CA GLU A 120 -13.32 15.75 15.16
C GLU A 120 -13.88 16.62 14.05
N LEU A 121 -13.30 16.51 12.86
CA LEU A 121 -13.69 17.20 11.65
C LEU A 121 -14.05 16.16 10.58
N ARG A 122 -15.25 16.23 10.02
CA ARG A 122 -15.62 15.44 8.86
C ARG A 122 -15.01 16.04 7.60
N VAL A 123 -14.39 15.22 6.77
CA VAL A 123 -13.83 15.63 5.48
C VAL A 123 -14.47 14.82 4.37
N VAL A 124 -15.04 15.53 3.41
CA VAL A 124 -15.57 14.96 2.18
C VAL A 124 -14.68 15.42 1.03
N VAL A 125 -14.01 14.48 0.38
CA VAL A 125 -13.21 14.77 -0.81
C VAL A 125 -14.03 14.34 -2.02
N LYS A 126 -14.43 15.30 -2.85
CA LYS A 126 -15.12 15.05 -4.11
C LYS A 126 -14.10 14.78 -5.21
N ALA A 127 -14.44 13.87 -6.12
CA ALA A 127 -13.72 13.75 -7.37
C ALA A 127 -13.78 15.10 -8.10
N ASN A 128 -12.69 15.49 -8.74
CA ASN A 128 -12.69 16.69 -9.55
C ASN A 128 -13.77 16.54 -10.63
N GLU A 129 -14.82 17.33 -10.54
CA GLU A 129 -15.72 17.53 -11.67
C GLU A 129 -14.86 18.15 -12.78
N ALA A 130 -14.83 17.51 -13.93
CA ALA A 130 -14.06 18.01 -15.07
C ALA A 130 -14.44 19.48 -15.33
N ASN A 131 -13.55 20.40 -14.97
CA ASN A 131 -13.73 21.81 -15.27
C ASN A 131 -13.72 21.97 -16.79
N PRO A 132 -14.82 22.43 -17.43
CA PRO A 132 -14.88 22.54 -18.88
C PRO A 132 -13.92 23.61 -19.47
N ASN A 133 -13.16 24.34 -18.63
CA ASN A 133 -12.35 25.48 -19.05
C ASN A 133 -10.83 25.31 -18.87
N ASN A 134 -10.30 24.12 -18.61
CA ASN A 134 -8.85 23.94 -18.61
C ASN A 134 -8.36 23.43 -19.96
N SER A 135 -8.37 24.32 -20.94
CA SER A 135 -7.72 24.16 -22.25
C SER A 135 -6.21 24.31 -22.09
N SER A 136 -5.51 23.25 -21.74
CA SER A 136 -4.07 23.14 -22.03
C SER A 136 -3.89 22.16 -23.19
N ASN A 137 -3.72 22.73 -24.38
CA ASN A 137 -3.11 22.19 -25.60
C ASN A 137 -2.92 20.65 -25.67
N GLY A 138 -4.00 19.92 -25.88
CA GLY A 138 -3.99 18.54 -26.30
C GLY A 138 -5.24 18.28 -27.12
N LYS A 139 -5.02 18.19 -28.41
CA LYS A 139 -6.04 17.97 -29.44
C LYS A 139 -6.68 16.57 -29.33
N ASP A 140 -7.31 16.13 -28.26
CA ASP A 140 -7.99 14.82 -28.28
C ASP A 140 -8.95 14.59 -27.09
N ILE A 141 -9.54 15.65 -26.52
CA ILE A 141 -10.88 15.49 -25.94
C ILE A 141 -11.81 15.95 -27.04
N VAL A 142 -12.05 15.08 -27.99
CA VAL A 142 -13.01 15.33 -29.06
C VAL A 142 -14.36 15.54 -28.40
N GLY A 143 -14.94 16.71 -28.60
CA GLY A 143 -16.27 17.05 -28.13
C GLY A 143 -17.27 15.95 -28.47
N ASP A 144 -18.18 15.71 -27.56
CA ASP A 144 -19.43 14.97 -27.57
C ASP A 144 -19.57 13.65 -28.36
N LYS A 145 -18.69 13.31 -29.31
CA LYS A 145 -18.69 12.02 -30.04
C LYS A 145 -17.27 11.59 -30.39
N VAL A 146 -16.82 10.49 -29.82
CA VAL A 146 -15.69 9.72 -30.36
C VAL A 146 -16.10 9.15 -31.72
N SER A 147 -15.25 9.28 -32.77
CA SER A 147 -15.59 8.69 -34.08
C SER A 147 -15.79 7.19 -33.90
N PRO A 148 -16.86 6.58 -34.48
CA PRO A 148 -17.06 5.14 -34.46
C PRO A 148 -15.90 4.35 -35.06
N ASP A 149 -15.09 4.97 -35.93
CA ASP A 149 -13.91 4.37 -36.56
C ASP A 149 -12.77 4.13 -35.54
N ASN A 150 -12.82 4.82 -34.39
CA ASN A 150 -11.78 4.71 -33.34
C ASN A 150 -11.91 3.46 -32.50
N TYR A 151 -13.02 2.73 -32.58
CA TYR A 151 -13.24 1.54 -31.76
C TYR A 151 -14.08 0.47 -32.49
N GLU A 152 -14.12 -0.70 -31.88
CA GLU A 152 -14.94 -1.84 -32.31
C GLU A 152 -15.72 -2.35 -31.11
N LEU A 153 -17.03 -2.52 -31.30
CA LEU A 153 -17.93 -3.10 -30.34
C LEU A 153 -18.37 -4.50 -30.76
N SER A 154 -18.78 -5.32 -29.80
CA SER A 154 -19.50 -6.56 -30.03
C SER A 154 -20.81 -6.33 -30.80
N VAL A 155 -21.37 -7.38 -31.38
CA VAL A 155 -22.62 -7.31 -32.17
C VAL A 155 -23.77 -6.71 -31.36
N ASP A 156 -23.84 -6.99 -30.07
CA ASP A 156 -24.85 -6.44 -29.15
C ASP A 156 -24.53 -5.00 -28.66
N GLY A 157 -23.34 -4.49 -29.01
CA GLY A 157 -22.88 -3.15 -28.61
C GLY A 157 -22.51 -3.00 -27.13
N LEU A 158 -22.41 -4.12 -26.38
CA LEU A 158 -22.20 -4.09 -24.93
C LEU A 158 -20.74 -4.31 -24.50
N THR A 159 -19.88 -4.78 -25.41
CA THR A 159 -18.46 -4.99 -25.14
C THR A 159 -17.60 -4.15 -26.08
N LEU A 160 -16.64 -3.38 -25.53
CA LEU A 160 -15.57 -2.78 -26.31
C LEU A 160 -14.55 -3.85 -26.66
N ILE A 161 -14.52 -4.27 -27.92
CA ILE A 161 -13.59 -5.31 -28.41
C ILE A 161 -12.20 -4.73 -28.63
N LYS A 162 -12.12 -3.56 -29.29
CA LYS A 162 -10.83 -2.96 -29.64
C LYS A 162 -10.91 -1.45 -29.75
N TRP A 163 -9.92 -0.78 -29.16
CA TRP A 163 -9.62 0.62 -29.42
C TRP A 163 -8.60 0.73 -30.58
N LYS A 164 -8.97 1.40 -31.65
CA LYS A 164 -8.20 1.44 -32.91
C LYS A 164 -7.32 2.69 -33.00
N ASN A 165 -7.74 3.79 -32.37
CA ASN A 165 -6.98 5.04 -32.44
C ASN A 165 -5.89 5.09 -31.39
N THR A 166 -4.71 4.58 -31.70
CA THR A 166 -3.56 4.53 -30.81
C THR A 166 -2.93 5.90 -30.53
N SER A 167 -3.36 6.98 -31.20
CA SER A 167 -2.90 8.35 -30.93
C SER A 167 -3.71 9.05 -29.83
N THR A 168 -4.82 8.45 -29.38
CA THR A 168 -5.66 9.00 -28.31
C THR A 168 -4.85 9.17 -27.02
N GLN A 169 -4.89 10.38 -26.44
CA GLN A 169 -4.24 10.67 -25.16
C GLN A 169 -5.23 10.69 -24.00
N ASN A 170 -6.43 11.20 -24.21
CA ASN A 170 -7.44 11.33 -23.18
C ASN A 170 -8.76 10.75 -23.67
N LEU A 171 -9.38 9.90 -22.87
CA LEU A 171 -10.65 9.26 -23.19
C LEU A 171 -11.61 9.36 -22.00
N ASP A 172 -12.76 9.99 -22.22
CA ASP A 172 -13.90 9.90 -21.31
C ASP A 172 -15.03 9.14 -21.99
N MET A 173 -15.19 7.87 -21.61
CA MET A 173 -16.18 6.97 -22.21
C MET A 173 -17.61 7.40 -21.90
N ASN A 174 -17.84 8.17 -20.82
CA ASN A 174 -19.18 8.64 -20.45
C ASN A 174 -19.73 9.70 -21.42
N ARG A 175 -18.84 10.36 -22.18
CA ARG A 175 -19.21 11.42 -23.16
C ARG A 175 -19.65 10.84 -24.50
N ASP A 176 -19.30 9.61 -24.82
CA ASP A 176 -19.72 8.97 -26.05
C ASP A 176 -21.05 8.21 -25.87
N SER A 177 -21.95 8.35 -26.82
CA SER A 177 -23.32 7.80 -26.75
C SER A 177 -23.38 6.27 -26.80
N GLN A 178 -22.35 5.61 -27.35
CA GLN A 178 -22.24 4.15 -27.40
C GLN A 178 -21.36 3.65 -26.25
N LEU A 179 -20.16 4.22 -26.04
CA LEU A 179 -19.24 3.77 -25.00
C LEU A 179 -19.83 3.90 -23.60
N ARG A 180 -20.69 4.90 -23.33
CA ARG A 180 -21.36 5.03 -22.03
C ARG A 180 -22.36 3.91 -21.71
N LYS A 181 -22.68 3.04 -22.69
CA LYS A 181 -23.65 1.93 -22.54
C LYS A 181 -22.95 0.57 -22.41
N ILE A 182 -21.67 0.48 -22.74
CA ILE A 182 -20.98 -0.80 -22.67
C ILE A 182 -20.92 -1.29 -21.22
N THR A 183 -20.98 -2.57 -21.04
CA THR A 183 -20.89 -3.24 -19.74
C THR A 183 -19.54 -3.94 -19.54
N SER A 184 -18.77 -4.12 -20.62
CA SER A 184 -17.48 -4.78 -20.58
C SER A 184 -16.44 -4.06 -21.46
N ILE A 185 -15.22 -3.96 -20.93
CA ILE A 185 -14.02 -3.73 -21.72
C ILE A 185 -13.44 -5.10 -22.00
N GLY A 186 -13.34 -5.47 -23.27
CA GLY A 186 -12.89 -6.80 -23.72
C GLY A 186 -11.42 -7.05 -23.46
N ASP A 187 -11.00 -8.28 -23.66
CA ASP A 187 -9.62 -8.69 -23.52
C ASP A 187 -8.75 -7.95 -24.55
N ASP A 188 -7.59 -7.47 -24.13
CA ASP A 188 -6.65 -6.67 -24.93
C ASP A 188 -7.28 -5.45 -25.65
N ALA A 189 -8.42 -4.94 -25.18
CA ALA A 189 -9.18 -3.88 -25.90
C ALA A 189 -8.36 -2.60 -26.12
N PHE A 190 -7.54 -2.16 -25.16
CA PHE A 190 -6.61 -1.03 -25.26
C PHE A 190 -5.14 -1.47 -25.29
N SER A 191 -4.85 -2.76 -25.47
CA SER A 191 -3.46 -3.23 -25.45
C SER A 191 -2.59 -2.44 -26.44
N ASP A 192 -1.38 -2.02 -25.99
CA ASP A 192 -0.43 -1.19 -26.75
C ASP A 192 -0.89 0.23 -27.08
N CYS A 193 -1.95 0.77 -26.46
CA CYS A 193 -2.33 2.17 -26.58
C CYS A 193 -1.34 3.09 -25.82
N ARG A 194 -0.09 3.17 -26.30
CA ARG A 194 1.05 3.81 -25.61
C ARG A 194 0.93 5.31 -25.41
N ASN A 195 0.08 5.97 -26.18
CA ASN A 195 -0.15 7.42 -26.08
C ASN A 195 -1.29 7.76 -25.11
N LEU A 196 -2.07 6.77 -24.68
CA LEU A 196 -3.19 6.95 -23.76
C LEU A 196 -2.67 7.36 -22.39
N LYS A 197 -3.11 8.54 -21.91
CA LYS A 197 -2.66 9.13 -20.63
C LYS A 197 -3.73 9.08 -19.56
N ASN A 198 -4.96 9.46 -19.94
CA ASN A 198 -6.05 9.58 -18.99
C ASN A 198 -7.27 8.84 -19.53
N VAL A 199 -7.88 7.97 -18.69
CA VAL A 199 -9.08 7.23 -19.03
C VAL A 199 -10.12 7.37 -17.92
N HIS A 200 -11.32 7.81 -18.32
CA HIS A 200 -12.53 7.68 -17.50
C HIS A 200 -13.38 6.55 -18.06
N ILE A 201 -13.41 5.42 -17.38
CA ILE A 201 -14.23 4.27 -17.75
C ILE A 201 -15.70 4.60 -17.52
N ALA A 202 -16.58 4.15 -18.43
CA ALA A 202 -18.01 4.39 -18.32
C ALA A 202 -18.60 3.75 -17.06
N SER A 203 -19.55 4.47 -16.43
CA SER A 203 -20.21 4.03 -15.19
C SER A 203 -21.08 2.78 -15.33
N SER A 204 -21.35 2.34 -16.56
CA SER A 204 -22.04 1.09 -16.90
C SER A 204 -21.12 -0.14 -16.92
N VAL A 205 -19.79 0.05 -16.95
CA VAL A 205 -18.83 -1.06 -17.06
C VAL A 205 -18.77 -1.84 -15.76
N THR A 206 -18.90 -3.16 -15.88
CA THR A 206 -18.84 -4.10 -14.75
C THR A 206 -17.61 -5.03 -14.83
N ARG A 207 -17.03 -5.21 -16.04
CA ARG A 207 -15.88 -6.07 -16.29
C ARG A 207 -14.78 -5.33 -17.05
N ILE A 208 -13.53 -5.48 -16.58
CA ILE A 208 -12.31 -5.14 -17.32
C ILE A 208 -11.59 -6.45 -17.63
N GLY A 209 -11.46 -6.76 -18.92
CA GLY A 209 -10.96 -8.03 -19.43
C GLY A 209 -9.46 -8.23 -19.24
N GLU A 210 -8.98 -9.45 -19.59
CA GLU A 210 -7.57 -9.81 -19.52
C GLU A 210 -6.74 -8.90 -20.43
N GLY A 211 -5.63 -8.36 -19.92
CA GLY A 211 -4.75 -7.48 -20.67
C GLY A 211 -5.40 -6.21 -21.22
N ALA A 212 -6.60 -5.83 -20.77
CA ALA A 212 -7.40 -4.76 -21.38
C ALA A 212 -6.62 -3.46 -21.63
N PHE A 213 -5.70 -3.08 -20.72
CA PHE A 213 -4.80 -1.92 -20.82
C PHE A 213 -3.33 -2.34 -20.82
N ARG A 214 -3.01 -3.59 -21.21
CA ARG A 214 -1.63 -4.06 -21.22
C ARG A 214 -0.76 -3.18 -22.12
N GLU A 215 0.46 -2.83 -21.65
CA GLU A 215 1.42 -1.99 -22.36
C GLU A 215 0.90 -0.57 -22.71
N CYS A 216 -0.13 -0.08 -22.03
CA CYS A 216 -0.51 1.33 -22.08
C CYS A 216 0.53 2.16 -21.31
N ARG A 217 1.78 2.21 -21.84
CA ARG A 217 2.94 2.78 -21.15
C ARG A 217 2.82 4.26 -20.84
N GLY A 218 1.97 4.99 -21.56
CA GLY A 218 1.68 6.40 -21.32
C GLY A 218 0.58 6.66 -20.30
N LEU A 219 -0.12 5.59 -19.82
CA LEU A 219 -1.26 5.73 -18.92
C LEU A 219 -0.81 6.24 -17.55
N GLU A 220 -1.15 7.48 -17.25
CA GLU A 220 -0.83 8.19 -16.02
C GLU A 220 -1.95 8.04 -14.98
N ASN A 221 -3.21 8.15 -15.46
CA ASN A 221 -4.39 8.13 -14.60
C ASN A 221 -5.52 7.30 -15.23
N ILE A 222 -6.18 6.51 -14.41
CA ILE A 222 -7.38 5.78 -14.79
C ILE A 222 -8.44 5.89 -13.69
N HIS A 223 -9.66 6.28 -14.08
CA HIS A 223 -10.80 6.26 -13.20
C HIS A 223 -11.62 5.00 -13.44
N ILE A 224 -11.61 4.09 -12.47
CA ILE A 224 -12.38 2.84 -12.47
C ILE A 224 -13.64 3.07 -11.63
N PRO A 225 -14.85 2.99 -12.22
CA PRO A 225 -16.09 3.24 -11.49
C PRO A 225 -16.42 2.10 -10.52
N ASN A 226 -17.22 2.40 -9.49
CA ASN A 226 -17.64 1.42 -8.49
C ASN A 226 -18.55 0.30 -9.03
N SER A 227 -19.06 0.45 -10.26
CA SER A 227 -19.80 -0.60 -10.98
C SER A 227 -18.93 -1.79 -11.38
N VAL A 228 -17.61 -1.60 -11.49
CA VAL A 228 -16.69 -2.68 -11.89
C VAL A 228 -16.59 -3.71 -10.78
N THR A 229 -16.95 -4.95 -11.11
CA THR A 229 -16.93 -6.10 -10.20
C THR A 229 -15.84 -7.12 -10.55
N SER A 230 -15.23 -7.01 -11.74
CA SER A 230 -14.12 -7.87 -12.18
C SER A 230 -13.04 -7.06 -12.89
N ILE A 231 -11.79 -7.24 -12.46
CA ILE A 231 -10.57 -6.80 -13.15
C ILE A 231 -9.74 -8.06 -13.36
N GLU A 232 -9.56 -8.46 -14.62
CA GLU A 232 -8.94 -9.72 -14.94
C GLU A 232 -7.42 -9.64 -15.01
N GLY A 233 -6.78 -10.80 -15.23
CA GLY A 233 -5.33 -10.91 -15.23
C GLY A 233 -4.67 -9.96 -16.23
N SER A 234 -3.47 -9.47 -15.88
CA SER A 234 -2.67 -8.56 -16.72
C SER A 234 -3.38 -7.27 -17.17
N ALA A 235 -4.55 -6.94 -16.62
CA ALA A 235 -5.39 -5.82 -17.09
C ALA A 235 -4.62 -4.50 -17.21
N PHE A 236 -3.64 -4.24 -16.33
CA PHE A 236 -2.79 -3.05 -16.33
C PHE A 236 -1.30 -3.40 -16.41
N SER A 237 -0.96 -4.60 -16.91
CA SER A 237 0.45 -5.00 -17.05
C SER A 237 1.21 -4.00 -17.92
N ASP A 238 2.41 -3.63 -17.47
CA ASP A 238 3.32 -2.68 -18.15
C ASP A 238 2.73 -1.28 -18.42
N CYS A 239 1.75 -0.85 -17.60
CA CYS A 239 1.32 0.54 -17.52
C CYS A 239 2.38 1.36 -16.74
N SER A 240 3.56 1.54 -17.34
CA SER A 240 4.76 2.02 -16.66
C SER A 240 4.68 3.47 -16.14
N SER A 241 3.76 4.29 -16.67
CA SER A 241 3.52 5.67 -16.20
C SER A 241 2.42 5.77 -15.13
N LEU A 242 1.69 4.68 -14.82
CA LEU A 242 0.59 4.70 -13.86
C LEU A 242 1.12 4.99 -12.45
N THR A 243 0.69 6.11 -11.87
CA THR A 243 1.20 6.58 -10.57
C THR A 243 0.37 6.13 -9.39
N SER A 244 -0.93 5.97 -9.60
CA SER A 244 -1.90 5.50 -8.62
C SER A 244 -3.10 4.85 -9.30
N VAL A 245 -3.80 3.99 -8.58
CA VAL A 245 -5.03 3.35 -9.04
C VAL A 245 -6.00 3.21 -7.87
N ASN A 246 -7.28 3.52 -8.13
CA ASN A 246 -8.35 3.24 -7.19
C ASN A 246 -9.00 1.91 -7.56
N ILE A 247 -8.88 0.91 -6.68
CA ILE A 247 -9.50 -0.40 -6.85
C ILE A 247 -10.91 -0.34 -6.20
N PRO A 248 -11.98 -0.60 -6.94
CA PRO A 248 -13.34 -0.57 -6.39
C PRO A 248 -13.54 -1.57 -5.25
N SER A 249 -14.38 -1.23 -4.28
CA SER A 249 -14.69 -2.09 -3.13
C SER A 249 -15.49 -3.35 -3.47
N SER A 250 -15.96 -3.49 -4.69
CA SER A 250 -16.58 -4.71 -5.25
C SER A 250 -15.56 -5.78 -5.65
N ILE A 251 -14.27 -5.42 -5.80
CA ILE A 251 -13.21 -6.35 -6.20
C ILE A 251 -12.85 -7.25 -5.02
N THR A 252 -12.82 -8.56 -5.26
CA THR A 252 -12.56 -9.59 -4.24
C THR A 252 -11.20 -10.28 -4.41
N SER A 253 -10.56 -10.12 -5.58
CA SER A 253 -9.22 -10.65 -5.88
C SER A 253 -8.43 -9.63 -6.71
N ILE A 254 -7.13 -9.52 -6.42
CA ILE A 254 -6.17 -8.89 -7.35
C ILE A 254 -5.58 -10.01 -8.19
N GLU A 255 -5.99 -10.08 -9.45
CA GLU A 255 -5.66 -11.17 -10.35
C GLU A 255 -4.20 -11.19 -10.77
N LYS A 256 -3.79 -12.31 -11.37
CA LYS A 256 -2.42 -12.56 -11.84
C LYS A 256 -1.94 -11.42 -12.74
N ARG A 257 -0.74 -10.87 -12.42
CA ARG A 257 -0.08 -9.81 -13.20
C ARG A 257 -0.89 -8.54 -13.41
N THR A 258 -1.93 -8.29 -12.64
CA THR A 258 -2.81 -7.12 -12.85
C THR A 258 -2.01 -5.82 -12.95
N PHE A 259 -1.02 -5.59 -12.08
CA PHE A 259 -0.16 -4.40 -12.07
C PHE A 259 1.32 -4.74 -12.31
N TYR A 260 1.60 -5.85 -13.01
CA TYR A 260 2.96 -6.22 -13.39
C TYR A 260 3.64 -5.08 -14.16
N GLY A 261 4.85 -4.71 -13.78
CA GLY A 261 5.62 -3.68 -14.50
C GLY A 261 5.08 -2.24 -14.38
N CYS A 262 4.11 -1.96 -13.50
CA CYS A 262 3.64 -0.59 -13.22
C CYS A 262 4.73 0.17 -12.43
N SER A 263 5.84 0.50 -13.12
CA SER A 263 7.07 0.97 -12.48
C SER A 263 6.95 2.34 -11.79
N SER A 264 6.01 3.19 -12.21
CA SER A 264 5.75 4.50 -11.58
C SER A 264 4.75 4.44 -10.42
N LEU A 265 4.12 3.28 -10.17
CA LEU A 265 3.12 3.13 -9.11
C LEU A 265 3.76 3.33 -7.74
N THR A 266 3.31 4.34 -7.00
CA THR A 266 3.90 4.73 -5.70
C THR A 266 3.16 4.16 -4.50
N SER A 267 1.85 4.00 -4.65
CA SER A 267 0.96 3.43 -3.63
C SER A 267 -0.28 2.81 -4.26
N VAL A 268 -0.84 1.82 -3.59
CA VAL A 268 -2.11 1.17 -3.96
C VAL A 268 -2.93 0.98 -2.70
N ASN A 269 -4.20 1.38 -2.76
CA ASN A 269 -5.16 1.04 -1.73
C ASN A 269 -5.89 -0.25 -2.10
N ILE A 270 -5.61 -1.33 -1.39
CA ILE A 270 -6.31 -2.61 -1.56
C ILE A 270 -7.57 -2.59 -0.68
N PRO A 271 -8.77 -2.69 -1.25
CA PRO A 271 -10.00 -2.65 -0.47
C PRO A 271 -10.17 -3.88 0.43
N SER A 272 -10.91 -3.71 1.53
CA SER A 272 -11.17 -4.79 2.51
C SER A 272 -12.05 -5.94 1.98
N SER A 273 -12.56 -5.83 0.77
CA SER A 273 -13.23 -6.92 0.04
C SER A 273 -12.26 -7.95 -0.55
N VAL A 274 -10.98 -7.57 -0.75
CA VAL A 274 -10.00 -8.45 -1.37
C VAL A 274 -9.59 -9.57 -0.41
N THR A 275 -9.71 -10.80 -0.88
CA THR A 275 -9.38 -12.01 -0.13
C THR A 275 -8.12 -12.72 -0.63
N SER A 276 -7.70 -12.45 -1.87
CA SER A 276 -6.47 -13.00 -2.46
C SER A 276 -5.74 -11.97 -3.32
N ILE A 277 -4.41 -12.08 -3.34
CA ILE A 277 -3.52 -11.34 -4.23
C ILE A 277 -2.73 -12.39 -4.99
N GLU A 278 -2.93 -12.44 -6.31
CA GLU A 278 -2.44 -13.52 -7.13
C GLU A 278 -0.98 -13.32 -7.60
N GLU A 279 -0.47 -14.32 -8.30
CA GLU A 279 0.92 -14.41 -8.78
C GLU A 279 1.34 -13.16 -9.58
N HIS A 280 2.51 -12.59 -9.26
CA HIS A 280 3.11 -11.42 -9.94
C HIS A 280 2.23 -10.15 -9.95
N ALA A 281 1.22 -10.05 -9.10
CA ALA A 281 0.25 -8.95 -9.16
C ALA A 281 0.89 -7.56 -9.12
N PHE A 282 1.98 -7.37 -8.37
CA PHE A 282 2.75 -6.11 -8.25
C PHE A 282 4.23 -6.29 -8.60
N PHE A 283 4.58 -7.33 -9.37
CA PHE A 283 5.97 -7.58 -9.76
C PHE A 283 6.55 -6.38 -10.53
N SER A 284 7.76 -5.97 -10.21
CA SER A 284 8.45 -4.81 -10.82
C SER A 284 7.71 -3.47 -10.69
N CYS A 285 6.89 -3.29 -9.65
CA CYS A 285 6.41 -1.97 -9.23
C CYS A 285 7.57 -1.21 -8.54
N LEU A 286 8.53 -0.72 -9.34
CA LEU A 286 9.83 -0.23 -8.87
C LEU A 286 9.72 0.91 -7.85
N ASN A 287 8.72 1.80 -8.00
CA ASN A 287 8.52 2.98 -7.16
C ASN A 287 7.51 2.77 -6.02
N LEU A 288 6.99 1.55 -5.85
CA LEU A 288 6.07 1.24 -4.75
C LEU A 288 6.82 1.33 -3.42
N THR A 289 6.47 2.33 -2.61
CA THR A 289 7.17 2.62 -1.34
C THR A 289 6.55 1.93 -0.15
N SER A 290 5.25 1.74 -0.18
CA SER A 290 4.46 1.06 0.84
C SER A 290 3.20 0.47 0.25
N ILE A 291 2.69 -0.58 0.87
CA ILE A 291 1.41 -1.20 0.54
C ILE A 291 0.76 -1.73 1.83
N ASN A 292 -0.52 -1.41 1.99
CA ASN A 292 -1.31 -1.96 3.09
C ASN A 292 -2.08 -3.20 2.61
N ILE A 293 -1.80 -4.35 3.20
CA ILE A 293 -2.53 -5.60 2.93
C ILE A 293 -3.65 -5.71 3.96
N PRO A 294 -4.93 -5.69 3.54
CA PRO A 294 -6.05 -5.75 4.48
C PRO A 294 -6.15 -7.12 5.16
N SER A 295 -6.76 -7.15 6.34
CA SER A 295 -6.95 -8.38 7.13
C SER A 295 -7.95 -9.38 6.51
N SER A 296 -8.59 -9.02 5.41
CA SER A 296 -9.40 -9.94 4.59
C SER A 296 -8.56 -10.90 3.74
N VAL A 297 -7.31 -10.53 3.41
CA VAL A 297 -6.44 -11.33 2.55
C VAL A 297 -6.01 -12.61 3.26
N ARG A 298 -6.17 -13.75 2.57
CA ARG A 298 -5.84 -15.11 3.03
C ARG A 298 -4.60 -15.70 2.36
N SER A 299 -4.34 -15.28 1.11
CA SER A 299 -3.24 -15.80 0.31
C SER A 299 -2.56 -14.70 -0.48
N ILE A 300 -1.24 -14.82 -0.64
CA ILE A 300 -0.41 -13.96 -1.47
C ILE A 300 0.41 -14.87 -2.37
N GLY A 301 0.24 -14.70 -3.68
CA GLY A 301 0.83 -15.55 -4.71
C GLY A 301 2.34 -15.39 -4.85
N GLN A 302 2.92 -16.24 -5.69
CA GLN A 302 4.36 -16.23 -6.02
C GLN A 302 4.77 -14.88 -6.61
N SER A 303 5.96 -14.40 -6.25
CA SER A 303 6.60 -13.19 -6.80
C SER A 303 5.75 -11.92 -6.74
N THR A 304 4.71 -11.89 -5.90
CA THR A 304 3.73 -10.78 -5.88
C THR A 304 4.40 -9.41 -5.76
N PHE A 305 5.40 -9.25 -4.90
CA PHE A 305 6.14 -8.01 -4.69
C PHE A 305 7.59 -8.09 -5.19
N GLY A 306 7.89 -9.08 -6.05
CA GLY A 306 9.23 -9.22 -6.59
C GLY A 306 9.68 -7.94 -7.31
N TYR A 307 10.91 -7.51 -7.07
CA TYR A 307 11.53 -6.30 -7.62
C TYR A 307 10.80 -4.98 -7.30
N CYS A 308 9.99 -4.91 -6.23
CA CYS A 308 9.51 -3.65 -5.68
C CYS A 308 10.68 -2.94 -4.96
N SER A 309 11.62 -2.40 -5.74
CA SER A 309 12.92 -1.94 -5.25
C SER A 309 12.85 -0.75 -4.28
N SER A 310 11.77 0.02 -4.29
CA SER A 310 11.55 1.14 -3.36
C SER A 310 10.77 0.76 -2.11
N LEU A 311 10.26 -0.48 -2.01
CA LEU A 311 9.49 -0.95 -0.85
C LEU A 311 10.38 -0.98 0.40
N THR A 312 10.04 -0.20 1.42
CA THR A 312 10.87 -0.05 2.63
C THR A 312 10.47 -0.96 3.77
N SER A 313 9.18 -1.22 3.90
CA SER A 313 8.60 -2.12 4.89
C SER A 313 7.28 -2.70 4.40
N ILE A 314 6.92 -3.86 4.92
CA ILE A 314 5.63 -4.49 4.67
C ILE A 314 5.21 -5.29 5.90
N SER A 315 3.91 -5.25 6.20
CA SER A 315 3.31 -6.09 7.23
C SER A 315 2.37 -7.10 6.58
N ILE A 316 2.64 -8.37 6.78
CA ILE A 316 1.76 -9.47 6.37
C ILE A 316 0.74 -9.67 7.48
N PRO A 317 -0.58 -9.54 7.24
CA PRO A 317 -1.59 -9.72 8.26
C PRO A 317 -1.69 -11.18 8.71
N SER A 318 -2.12 -11.39 9.95
CA SER A 318 -2.29 -12.75 10.53
C SER A 318 -3.37 -13.61 9.87
N SER A 319 -4.19 -13.00 9.01
CA SER A 319 -5.15 -13.71 8.16
C SER A 319 -4.49 -14.49 7.02
N VAL A 320 -3.26 -14.11 6.60
CA VAL A 320 -2.53 -14.79 5.54
C VAL A 320 -1.95 -16.09 6.08
N THR A 321 -2.30 -17.21 5.46
CA THR A 321 -1.86 -18.55 5.87
C THR A 321 -0.81 -19.14 4.93
N SER A 322 -0.66 -18.56 3.72
CA SER A 322 0.38 -18.98 2.78
C SER A 322 0.91 -17.78 1.99
N ILE A 323 2.21 -17.82 1.72
CA ILE A 323 2.93 -16.91 0.84
C ILE A 323 3.68 -17.75 -0.20
N GLY A 324 3.73 -17.26 -1.43
CA GLY A 324 4.44 -17.93 -2.52
C GLY A 324 5.96 -17.80 -2.44
N ASP A 325 6.67 -18.49 -3.37
CA ASP A 325 8.09 -18.29 -3.59
C ASP A 325 8.39 -16.88 -4.12
N ASN A 326 9.62 -16.40 -3.95
CA ASN A 326 10.12 -15.14 -4.51
C ASN A 326 9.33 -13.88 -4.11
N ILE A 327 8.53 -13.93 -3.05
CA ILE A 327 7.52 -12.88 -2.76
C ILE A 327 8.13 -11.48 -2.61
N PHE A 328 9.35 -11.36 -2.07
CA PHE A 328 10.10 -10.11 -1.91
C PHE A 328 11.45 -10.13 -2.63
N GLN A 329 11.64 -11.04 -3.61
CA GLN A 329 12.86 -11.10 -4.38
C GLN A 329 13.22 -9.71 -4.94
N GLY A 330 14.47 -9.26 -4.74
CA GLY A 330 14.93 -7.98 -5.29
C GLY A 330 14.32 -6.72 -4.65
N CYS A 331 13.60 -6.84 -3.53
CA CYS A 331 13.12 -5.69 -2.74
C CYS A 331 14.31 -5.01 -2.04
N SER A 332 15.16 -4.34 -2.83
CA SER A 332 16.49 -3.88 -2.39
C SER A 332 16.44 -2.79 -1.30
N SER A 333 15.32 -2.09 -1.13
CA SER A 333 15.13 -1.09 -0.06
C SER A 333 14.44 -1.64 1.19
N LEU A 334 13.99 -2.90 1.19
CA LEU A 334 13.28 -3.50 2.31
C LEU A 334 14.21 -3.59 3.54
N THR A 335 13.82 -2.95 4.63
CA THR A 335 14.60 -2.91 5.88
C THR A 335 14.07 -3.86 6.94
N SER A 336 12.76 -4.10 6.94
CA SER A 336 12.07 -4.96 7.89
C SER A 336 10.82 -5.59 7.26
N VAL A 337 10.46 -6.76 7.76
CA VAL A 337 9.24 -7.48 7.42
C VAL A 337 8.67 -8.12 8.68
N ASN A 338 7.35 -8.06 8.83
CA ASN A 338 6.66 -8.81 9.86
C ASN A 338 6.06 -10.09 9.26
N ILE A 339 6.56 -11.25 9.70
CA ILE A 339 6.03 -12.58 9.33
C ILE A 339 5.09 -13.03 10.45
N PRO A 340 3.79 -13.20 10.18
CA PRO A 340 2.84 -13.61 11.22
C PRO A 340 2.97 -15.10 11.57
N SER A 341 2.50 -15.47 12.76
CA SER A 341 2.49 -16.87 13.24
C SER A 341 1.52 -17.79 12.49
N SER A 342 0.73 -17.26 11.57
CA SER A 342 -0.10 -18.05 10.65
C SER A 342 0.71 -18.71 9.52
N ILE A 343 1.93 -18.21 9.24
CA ILE A 343 2.80 -18.76 8.21
C ILE A 343 3.55 -19.99 8.75
N THR A 344 3.50 -21.09 7.99
CA THR A 344 4.15 -22.38 8.36
C THR A 344 5.37 -22.72 7.52
N SER A 345 5.57 -21.99 6.38
CA SER A 345 6.73 -22.16 5.51
C SER A 345 7.16 -20.84 4.90
N ILE A 346 8.46 -20.67 4.70
CA ILE A 346 9.05 -19.57 3.92
C ILE A 346 9.51 -20.16 2.59
N GLY A 347 8.94 -19.69 1.49
CA GLY A 347 9.22 -20.16 0.14
C GLY A 347 10.65 -19.85 -0.32
N SER A 348 11.07 -20.46 -1.43
CA SER A 348 12.40 -20.21 -2.00
C SER A 348 12.56 -18.75 -2.42
N SER A 349 13.78 -18.22 -2.30
CA SER A 349 14.17 -16.86 -2.71
C SER A 349 13.27 -15.75 -2.13
N THR A 350 12.55 -16.02 -1.03
CA THR A 350 11.60 -15.05 -0.43
C THR A 350 12.23 -13.69 -0.20
N PHE A 351 13.48 -13.61 0.28
CA PHE A 351 14.23 -12.38 0.52
C PHE A 351 15.52 -12.29 -0.31
N TYR A 352 15.59 -13.04 -1.42
CA TYR A 352 16.73 -13.01 -2.33
C TYR A 352 17.05 -11.56 -2.75
N GLU A 353 18.30 -11.12 -2.59
CA GLU A 353 18.74 -9.73 -2.87
C GLU A 353 17.96 -8.61 -2.14
N CYS A 354 17.38 -8.88 -0.96
CA CYS A 354 16.89 -7.84 -0.07
C CYS A 354 18.08 -7.13 0.60
N ARG A 355 18.83 -6.35 -0.19
CA ARG A 355 20.17 -5.81 0.14
C ARG A 355 20.19 -4.89 1.37
N ARG A 356 19.04 -4.29 1.78
CA ARG A 356 18.92 -3.42 2.96
C ARG A 356 18.29 -4.09 4.18
N LEU A 357 17.85 -5.34 4.05
CA LEU A 357 17.25 -6.10 5.15
C LEU A 357 18.28 -6.30 6.26
N THR A 358 17.95 -5.84 7.47
CA THR A 358 18.90 -5.88 8.62
C THR A 358 18.56 -6.99 9.60
N SER A 359 17.29 -7.29 9.77
CA SER A 359 16.82 -8.33 10.69
C SER A 359 15.52 -8.96 10.23
N VAL A 360 15.33 -10.23 10.57
CA VAL A 360 14.08 -10.98 10.36
C VAL A 360 13.78 -11.82 11.59
N SER A 361 12.51 -11.83 12.01
CA SER A 361 12.02 -12.75 13.04
C SER A 361 11.23 -13.89 12.39
N ILE A 362 11.65 -15.13 12.62
CA ILE A 362 11.01 -16.35 12.12
C ILE A 362 10.11 -16.90 13.22
N PRO A 363 8.79 -16.91 13.02
CA PRO A 363 7.84 -17.46 14.01
C PRO A 363 8.07 -18.94 14.29
N SER A 364 7.68 -19.41 15.49
CA SER A 364 7.76 -20.83 15.86
C SER A 364 6.86 -21.76 15.02
N SER A 365 5.90 -21.19 14.29
CA SER A 365 5.04 -21.90 13.33
C SER A 365 5.77 -22.35 12.06
N VAL A 366 6.87 -21.68 11.71
CA VAL A 366 7.63 -21.98 10.49
C VAL A 366 8.40 -23.29 10.68
N THR A 367 8.08 -24.28 9.84
CA THR A 367 8.70 -25.60 9.85
C THR A 367 9.60 -25.88 8.65
N LYS A 368 9.53 -25.02 7.60
CA LYS A 368 10.31 -25.17 6.36
C LYS A 368 10.82 -23.82 5.87
N ILE A 369 12.07 -23.80 5.38
CA ILE A 369 12.71 -22.67 4.73
C ILE A 369 13.22 -23.16 3.38
N GLY A 370 12.83 -22.48 2.30
CA GLY A 370 13.18 -22.78 0.91
C GLY A 370 14.66 -22.54 0.57
N TYR A 371 14.99 -22.67 -0.71
CA TYR A 371 16.33 -22.37 -1.24
C TYR A 371 16.59 -20.86 -1.27
N ASP A 372 17.81 -20.44 -1.06
CA ASP A 372 18.33 -19.09 -1.33
C ASP A 372 17.54 -17.95 -0.65
N VAL A 373 16.88 -18.27 0.47
CA VAL A 373 15.92 -17.35 1.12
C VAL A 373 16.57 -16.01 1.47
N PHE A 374 17.81 -15.99 1.96
CA PHE A 374 18.53 -14.78 2.34
C PHE A 374 19.76 -14.52 1.48
N GLU A 375 19.93 -15.21 0.34
CA GLU A 375 21.05 -14.96 -0.56
C GLU A 375 21.09 -13.49 -0.99
N GLY A 376 22.26 -12.87 -0.91
CA GLY A 376 22.43 -11.47 -1.29
C GLY A 376 21.86 -10.44 -0.30
N CYS A 377 21.44 -10.86 0.90
CA CYS A 377 21.03 -9.95 1.97
C CYS A 377 22.26 -9.31 2.65
N ASN A 378 22.94 -8.40 1.94
CA ASN A 378 24.28 -7.89 2.29
C ASN A 378 24.33 -7.05 3.59
N ARG A 379 23.19 -6.73 4.18
CA ARG A 379 23.08 -6.00 5.46
C ARG A 379 22.42 -6.81 6.58
N LEU A 380 22.08 -8.06 6.34
CA LEU A 380 21.42 -8.92 7.33
C LEU A 380 22.38 -9.27 8.47
N THR A 381 22.09 -8.77 9.65
CA THR A 381 22.94 -9.00 10.85
C THR A 381 22.26 -9.89 11.89
N SER A 382 20.95 -10.08 11.78
CA SER A 382 20.19 -10.86 12.77
C SER A 382 19.05 -11.62 12.11
N VAL A 383 18.98 -12.92 12.38
CA VAL A 383 17.79 -13.75 12.17
C VAL A 383 17.41 -14.37 13.49
N VAL A 384 16.20 -14.08 13.97
CA VAL A 384 15.70 -14.54 15.26
C VAL A 384 14.68 -15.65 15.06
N PHE A 385 15.02 -16.85 15.43
CA PHE A 385 14.10 -18.00 15.45
C PHE A 385 13.34 -18.05 16.78
N LYS A 386 12.01 -18.10 16.72
CA LYS A 386 11.15 -18.17 17.92
C LYS A 386 10.80 -19.60 18.33
N GLY A 387 11.13 -20.60 17.51
CA GLY A 387 10.85 -22.03 17.75
C GLY A 387 12.03 -22.74 18.38
N ASN A 388 11.74 -23.67 19.32
CA ASN A 388 12.75 -24.59 19.83
C ASN A 388 13.16 -25.65 18.79
N ASN A 389 12.23 -25.99 17.90
CA ASN A 389 12.48 -26.91 16.79
C ASN A 389 12.95 -26.14 15.56
N PRO A 390 14.11 -26.46 14.98
CA PRO A 390 14.61 -25.80 13.80
C PRO A 390 13.73 -26.08 12.57
N PRO A 391 13.42 -25.07 11.75
CA PRO A 391 12.84 -25.31 10.43
C PRO A 391 13.77 -26.19 9.57
N THR A 392 13.19 -27.10 8.78
CA THR A 392 13.93 -27.85 7.77
C THR A 392 14.34 -26.93 6.64
N LEU A 393 15.62 -26.95 6.25
CA LEU A 393 16.13 -26.23 5.09
C LEU A 393 15.94 -27.09 3.83
N ALA A 394 15.44 -26.49 2.76
CA ALA A 394 15.30 -27.17 1.46
C ALA A 394 16.64 -27.52 0.81
N GLY A 395 17.69 -26.75 1.17
CA GLY A 395 19.06 -26.95 0.76
C GLY A 395 20.03 -26.85 1.94
N SER A 396 21.29 -26.51 1.66
CA SER A 396 22.27 -26.26 2.71
C SER A 396 22.08 -24.86 3.34
N ALA A 397 22.48 -24.73 4.60
CA ALA A 397 22.52 -23.39 5.23
C ALA A 397 23.45 -22.42 4.49
N SER A 398 24.52 -22.93 3.84
CA SER A 398 25.40 -22.10 3.01
C SER A 398 24.69 -21.50 1.79
N GLY A 399 23.70 -22.19 1.22
CA GLY A 399 22.85 -21.62 0.16
C GLY A 399 21.88 -20.60 0.72
N VAL A 400 21.14 -20.98 1.78
CA VAL A 400 20.11 -20.11 2.40
C VAL A 400 20.70 -18.75 2.84
N PHE A 401 21.93 -18.73 3.37
CA PHE A 401 22.61 -17.52 3.88
C PHE A 401 23.78 -17.07 3.00
N LYS A 402 23.80 -17.45 1.73
CA LYS A 402 24.85 -17.07 0.79
C LYS A 402 24.93 -15.55 0.65
N ASP A 403 26.13 -15.00 0.56
CA ASP A 403 26.42 -13.56 0.41
C ASP A 403 25.79 -12.69 1.52
N THR A 404 25.53 -13.27 2.70
CA THR A 404 25.22 -12.51 3.91
C THR A 404 26.50 -12.09 4.65
N PRO A 405 26.47 -11.03 5.49
CA PRO A 405 27.64 -10.60 6.25
C PRO A 405 28.18 -11.69 7.17
N SER A 406 29.52 -11.76 7.30
CA SER A 406 30.18 -12.68 8.26
C SER A 406 29.73 -12.48 9.70
N ARG A 407 29.33 -11.23 10.07
CA ARG A 407 28.80 -10.87 11.40
C ARG A 407 27.33 -11.28 11.64
N LEU A 408 26.66 -11.93 10.66
CA LEU A 408 25.29 -12.42 10.85
C LEU A 408 25.22 -13.33 12.08
N LYS A 409 24.22 -13.08 12.93
CA LYS A 409 23.86 -13.94 14.08
C LYS A 409 22.47 -14.56 13.86
N LEU A 410 22.41 -15.85 14.17
CA LEU A 410 21.19 -16.65 14.16
C LEU A 410 20.81 -16.89 15.63
N THR A 411 19.84 -16.10 16.13
CA THR A 411 19.42 -16.20 17.52
C THR A 411 18.34 -17.28 17.66
N VAL A 412 18.55 -18.20 18.58
CA VAL A 412 17.64 -19.31 18.87
C VAL A 412 17.24 -19.31 20.36
N PRO A 413 16.13 -19.92 20.75
CA PRO A 413 15.73 -20.04 22.15
C PRO A 413 16.78 -20.78 22.98
N LYS A 414 16.86 -20.44 24.27
CA LYS A 414 17.75 -21.09 25.24
C LYS A 414 17.53 -22.61 25.26
N GLY A 415 18.62 -23.38 25.16
CA GLY A 415 18.61 -24.83 25.08
C GLY A 415 18.33 -25.42 23.70
N ALA A 416 18.02 -24.61 22.69
CA ALA A 416 17.71 -25.07 21.34
C ALA A 416 18.95 -25.20 20.42
N LYS A 417 20.10 -24.61 20.79
CA LYS A 417 21.29 -24.50 19.92
C LYS A 417 21.71 -25.84 19.32
N ASN A 418 21.76 -26.91 20.16
CA ASN A 418 22.17 -28.23 19.70
C ASN A 418 21.21 -28.83 18.64
N ALA A 419 19.91 -28.53 18.74
CA ALA A 419 18.92 -29.00 17.76
C ALA A 419 19.17 -28.30 16.39
N TYR A 420 19.48 -26.99 16.40
CA TYR A 420 19.79 -26.23 15.18
C TYR A 420 21.10 -26.70 14.53
N ILE A 421 22.15 -26.98 15.31
CA ILE A 421 23.40 -27.56 14.79
C ILE A 421 23.13 -28.90 14.10
N LYS A 422 22.36 -29.79 14.72
CA LYS A 422 21.99 -31.12 14.15
C LYS A 422 21.14 -30.96 12.86
N ALA A 423 20.38 -29.88 12.74
CA ALA A 423 19.60 -29.57 11.55
C ALA A 423 20.42 -28.87 10.44
N GLY A 424 21.75 -28.72 10.63
CA GLY A 424 22.65 -28.18 9.60
C GLY A 424 22.83 -26.66 9.62
N TYR A 425 22.37 -25.96 10.66
CA TYR A 425 22.62 -24.53 10.82
C TYR A 425 24.08 -24.26 11.24
N PRO A 426 24.71 -23.16 10.81
CA PRO A 426 26.13 -22.89 11.07
C PRO A 426 26.35 -22.54 12.55
N GLU A 427 27.14 -23.37 13.24
CA GLU A 427 27.39 -23.27 14.68
C GLU A 427 28.02 -21.93 15.09
N ASP A 428 28.95 -21.42 14.26
CA ASP A 428 29.67 -20.16 14.48
C ASP A 428 28.74 -18.92 14.46
N LYS A 429 27.58 -19.05 13.85
CA LYS A 429 26.56 -17.97 13.79
C LYS A 429 25.48 -18.10 14.85
N LEU A 430 25.34 -19.28 15.50
CA LEU A 430 24.26 -19.56 16.46
C LEU A 430 24.54 -18.97 17.84
N ILE A 431 23.60 -18.17 18.34
CA ILE A 431 23.58 -17.63 19.70
C ILE A 431 22.25 -17.98 20.39
N GLU A 432 22.30 -18.24 21.70
CA GLU A 432 21.10 -18.48 22.51
C GLU A 432 20.65 -17.19 23.20
N GLN A 433 19.34 -17.04 23.32
CA GLN A 433 18.69 -15.90 23.95
C GLN A 433 17.92 -16.32 25.21
#